data_d760fdcae139dbd7b7ab8310fa95ceed
#
_entry.id   d760fdcae139dbd7b7ab8310fa95ceed
#
_cell.length_a   1.000
_cell.length_b   1.000
_cell.length_c   1.000
_cell.angle_alpha   90.00
_cell.angle_beta   90.00
_cell.angle_gamma   90.00
#
_symmetry.space_group_name_H-M   'P 1'
#
loop_
_entity.id
_entity.type
_entity.pdbx_description
1 polymer ?
#
loop_
_entity_poly.entity_id
_entity_poly.type
_entity_poly.pdbx_seq_one_letter_code
_entity_poly.pdbx_strand_id
1 'polypeptide(L)'
;MTCEAATDGAKPGTRVAIICGAGIVSGKEIMALELGEGLRACGCPVTYVTSQWGNGDFSVRLKALGFPFRRMRLGFISATLTWDCLRMTADQLCRWPKLLWDYTRFLREDKPSHVVHTNWHHLLVLWPLLRRERDLFWVHDVVLDRPQYRRVFHFLGRRLGGFVAASHAVGRSLAAAGIPRERVRVIHNGLALPERSVAVPSQPADAPVRVGIVGQIGAWKGHEDLLAAFGRLATQHPLAELHVFGRGEEAYVAALRRQTEALQLTGRVFWRGFEPDRAKAFQALDLCVMPSRVEEAFGLIAVEAGLFGLPVIASRRGALPEIVEDGVTGRLCDAENPADLAAKLEELLRDPALRKRLGAAGRQRAETYFSRRRMVEDFLRVLGETDWAPRA
;
A
#
# COMPACT_ATOMS: atom_id res chain seq x y z
N MET A 1 -16.17 -1.69 -20.12
CA MET A 1 -15.87 -3.11 -20.46
C MET A 1 -16.39 -3.95 -19.31
N THR A 2 -17.42 -4.74 -19.58
CA THR A 2 -18.16 -5.55 -18.64
C THR A 2 -17.32 -6.73 -18.11
N CYS A 3 -17.50 -7.07 -16.85
CA CYS A 3 -16.78 -8.13 -16.10
C CYS A 3 -17.22 -9.56 -16.53
N GLU A 4 -17.52 -9.79 -17.81
CA GLU A 4 -18.05 -11.09 -18.30
C GLU A 4 -17.07 -12.26 -18.17
N ALA A 5 -15.76 -12.01 -17.99
CA ALA A 5 -14.77 -13.08 -17.84
C ALA A 5 -14.44 -13.43 -16.37
N ALA A 6 -14.93 -12.66 -15.39
CA ALA A 6 -14.60 -12.86 -13.95
C ALA A 6 -15.69 -13.62 -13.17
N THR A 7 -16.82 -13.99 -13.81
CA THR A 7 -17.94 -14.66 -13.14
C THR A 7 -17.68 -16.13 -12.81
N ASP A 8 -16.64 -16.76 -13.37
CA ASP A 8 -16.33 -18.17 -13.11
C ASP A 8 -15.73 -18.44 -11.70
N GLY A 9 -15.37 -17.41 -10.93
CA GLY A 9 -14.74 -17.58 -9.61
C GLY A 9 -15.64 -17.33 -8.39
N ALA A 10 -16.72 -16.55 -8.54
CA ALA A 10 -17.59 -16.27 -7.40
C ALA A 10 -18.74 -17.26 -7.31
N LYS A 11 -18.85 -18.02 -6.20
CA LYS A 11 -20.03 -18.83 -5.96
C LYS A 11 -21.27 -17.94 -5.86
N PRO A 12 -22.43 -18.35 -6.43
CA PRO A 12 -23.68 -17.62 -6.26
C PRO A 12 -23.96 -17.33 -4.77
N GLY A 13 -24.24 -16.08 -4.44
CA GLY A 13 -24.50 -15.66 -3.05
C GLY A 13 -23.29 -15.25 -2.23
N THR A 14 -22.09 -15.15 -2.82
CA THR A 14 -20.90 -14.62 -2.13
C THR A 14 -21.16 -13.19 -1.66
N ARG A 15 -21.09 -12.96 -0.35
CA ARG A 15 -21.18 -11.65 0.31
C ARG A 15 -19.91 -11.40 1.09
N VAL A 16 -19.25 -10.26 0.87
CA VAL A 16 -17.97 -9.97 1.50
C VAL A 16 -18.10 -8.80 2.47
N ALA A 17 -17.64 -9.01 3.71
CA ALA A 17 -17.42 -7.93 4.65
C ALA A 17 -15.94 -7.56 4.68
N ILE A 18 -15.62 -6.27 4.63
CA ILE A 18 -14.24 -5.77 4.76
C ILE A 18 -14.13 -4.98 6.06
N ILE A 19 -13.28 -5.48 6.97
CA ILE A 19 -13.03 -4.84 8.27
C ILE A 19 -11.77 -3.99 8.13
N CYS A 20 -11.97 -2.69 7.97
CA CYS A 20 -10.89 -1.75 7.66
C CYS A 20 -11.11 -0.39 8.33
N GLY A 21 -10.06 0.34 8.53
CA GLY A 21 -10.09 1.71 9.00
C GLY A 21 -9.46 1.88 10.37
N ALA A 22 -8.31 2.53 10.39
CA ALA A 22 -7.52 2.84 11.59
C ALA A 22 -7.29 4.37 11.72
N GLY A 23 -8.32 5.17 11.52
CA GLY A 23 -8.27 6.61 11.78
C GLY A 23 -7.70 7.48 10.67
N ILE A 24 -6.77 7.01 9.88
CA ILE A 24 -6.15 7.75 8.75
C ILE A 24 -6.31 6.91 7.49
N VAL A 25 -6.64 7.55 6.37
CA VAL A 25 -6.65 6.87 5.06
C VAL A 25 -5.21 6.68 4.59
N SER A 26 -4.76 5.46 4.61
CA SER A 26 -3.43 5.01 4.18
C SER A 26 -3.52 4.06 2.98
N GLY A 27 -2.40 3.50 2.57
CA GLY A 27 -2.37 2.55 1.45
C GLY A 27 -3.31 1.35 1.62
N LYS A 28 -3.47 0.82 2.83
CA LYS A 28 -4.37 -0.31 3.10
C LYS A 28 -5.87 0.06 2.98
N GLU A 29 -6.24 1.27 3.39
CA GLU A 29 -7.60 1.78 3.21
C GLU A 29 -7.91 2.00 1.73
N ILE A 30 -6.94 2.50 0.95
CA ILE A 30 -7.07 2.62 -0.51
C ILE A 30 -7.26 1.22 -1.12
N MET A 31 -6.47 0.24 -0.74
CA MET A 31 -6.60 -1.13 -1.25
C MET A 31 -7.93 -1.77 -0.86
N ALA A 32 -8.41 -1.51 0.35
CA ALA A 32 -9.74 -1.98 0.77
C ALA A 32 -10.85 -1.40 -0.12
N LEU A 33 -10.76 -0.11 -0.53
CA LEU A 33 -11.70 0.49 -1.48
C LEU A 33 -11.56 -0.12 -2.87
N GLU A 34 -10.33 -0.28 -3.39
CA GLU A 34 -10.08 -0.90 -4.69
C GLU A 34 -10.67 -2.32 -4.77
N LEU A 35 -10.47 -3.12 -3.70
CA LEU A 35 -11.07 -4.46 -3.61
C LEU A 35 -12.60 -4.39 -3.59
N GLY A 36 -13.16 -3.51 -2.76
CA GLY A 36 -14.62 -3.41 -2.63
C GLY A 36 -15.31 -2.95 -3.92
N GLU A 37 -14.74 -1.96 -4.61
CA GLU A 37 -15.26 -1.51 -5.91
C GLU A 37 -15.18 -2.60 -6.96
N GLY A 38 -14.07 -3.31 -7.02
CA GLY A 38 -13.90 -4.42 -7.95
C GLY A 38 -14.84 -5.59 -7.66
N LEU A 39 -15.00 -6.01 -6.40
CA LEU A 39 -15.95 -7.06 -6.00
C LEU A 39 -17.38 -6.65 -6.33
N ARG A 40 -17.77 -5.39 -6.05
CA ARG A 40 -19.10 -4.86 -6.40
C ARG A 40 -19.34 -4.89 -7.92
N ALA A 41 -18.34 -4.52 -8.71
CA ALA A 41 -18.42 -4.59 -10.17
C ALA A 41 -18.60 -6.02 -10.69
N CYS A 42 -18.14 -7.03 -9.95
CA CYS A 42 -18.36 -8.46 -10.21
C CYS A 42 -19.65 -8.99 -9.58
N GLY A 43 -20.56 -8.13 -9.12
CA GLY A 43 -21.86 -8.54 -8.55
C GLY A 43 -21.80 -9.08 -7.12
N CYS A 44 -20.67 -9.02 -6.43
CA CYS A 44 -20.55 -9.41 -5.03
C CYS A 44 -20.97 -8.26 -4.11
N PRO A 45 -22.02 -8.41 -3.26
CA PRO A 45 -22.34 -7.42 -2.24
C PRO A 45 -21.18 -7.24 -1.26
N VAL A 46 -20.80 -5.98 -1.03
CA VAL A 46 -19.72 -5.61 -0.10
C VAL A 46 -20.25 -4.68 0.97
N THR A 47 -19.98 -5.02 2.23
CA THR A 47 -20.26 -4.18 3.40
C THR A 47 -18.97 -3.90 4.17
N TYR A 48 -18.79 -2.68 4.65
CA TYR A 48 -17.61 -2.34 5.46
C TYR A 48 -17.94 -2.25 6.94
N VAL A 49 -16.97 -2.65 7.76
CA VAL A 49 -16.94 -2.32 9.18
C VAL A 49 -15.73 -1.45 9.43
N THR A 50 -15.95 -0.22 9.92
CA THR A 50 -14.91 0.76 10.15
C THR A 50 -14.75 1.10 11.62
N SER A 51 -13.55 1.57 12.00
CA SER A 51 -13.30 2.02 13.36
C SER A 51 -14.00 3.36 13.65
N GLN A 52 -14.45 3.52 14.89
CA GLN A 52 -14.87 4.81 15.44
C GLN A 52 -13.67 5.67 15.90
N TRP A 53 -12.48 5.11 15.92
CA TRP A 53 -11.24 5.81 16.20
C TRP A 53 -10.77 6.59 14.97
N GLY A 54 -10.33 7.82 15.19
CA GLY A 54 -9.83 8.69 14.14
C GLY A 54 -10.86 9.71 13.63
N ASN A 55 -10.47 10.42 12.55
CA ASN A 55 -11.21 11.58 12.01
C ASN A 55 -12.44 11.21 11.17
N GLY A 56 -12.60 9.94 10.82
CA GLY A 56 -13.73 9.45 10.02
C GLY A 56 -13.58 9.60 8.51
N ASP A 57 -12.45 10.05 7.99
CA ASP A 57 -12.21 10.26 6.55
C ASP A 57 -12.54 9.04 5.70
N PHE A 58 -12.21 7.84 6.19
CA PHE A 58 -12.55 6.60 5.49
C PHE A 58 -14.06 6.40 5.36
N SER A 59 -14.82 6.70 6.42
CA SER A 59 -16.30 6.65 6.40
C SER A 59 -16.90 7.65 5.43
N VAL A 60 -16.31 8.84 5.30
CA VAL A 60 -16.73 9.86 4.32
C VAL A 60 -16.52 9.32 2.89
N ARG A 61 -15.40 8.71 2.61
CA ARG A 61 -15.11 8.09 1.29
C ARG A 61 -16.07 6.94 0.99
N LEU A 62 -16.35 6.05 1.95
CA LEU A 62 -17.32 4.96 1.77
C LEU A 62 -18.71 5.49 1.43
N LYS A 63 -19.15 6.57 2.13
CA LYS A 63 -20.43 7.23 1.85
C LYS A 63 -20.47 7.83 0.45
N ALA A 64 -19.40 8.51 0.03
CA ALA A 64 -19.28 9.10 -1.31
C ALA A 64 -19.35 8.05 -2.42
N LEU A 65 -18.78 6.85 -2.18
CA LEU A 65 -18.79 5.72 -3.10
C LEU A 65 -20.07 4.87 -3.00
N GLY A 66 -21.00 5.20 -2.10
CA GLY A 66 -22.27 4.49 -1.92
C GLY A 66 -22.10 3.07 -1.34
N PHE A 67 -21.08 2.83 -0.52
CA PHE A 67 -20.93 1.56 0.17
C PHE A 67 -21.70 1.54 1.50
N PRO A 68 -22.43 0.44 1.80
CA PRO A 68 -22.94 0.22 3.13
C PRO A 68 -21.79 0.02 4.13
N PHE A 69 -21.87 0.67 5.29
CA PHE A 69 -20.85 0.49 6.33
C PHE A 69 -21.44 0.64 7.74
N ARG A 70 -20.77 0.00 8.69
CA ARG A 70 -21.02 0.11 10.13
C ARG A 70 -19.80 0.68 10.83
N ARG A 71 -19.99 1.65 11.70
CA ARG A 71 -18.90 2.14 12.56
C ARG A 71 -18.94 1.42 13.90
N MET A 72 -17.85 0.75 14.23
CA MET A 72 -17.72 0.03 15.48
C MET A 72 -16.47 0.51 16.24
N ARG A 73 -16.42 0.27 17.54
CA ARG A 73 -15.26 0.63 18.35
C ARG A 73 -14.17 -0.44 18.20
N LEU A 74 -13.66 -0.59 16.98
CA LEU A 74 -12.51 -1.42 16.65
C LEU A 74 -11.27 -0.73 17.17
N GLY A 75 -10.93 -0.98 18.42
CA GLY A 75 -9.92 -0.25 19.12
C GLY A 75 -8.55 -0.86 19.03
N PHE A 76 -7.67 -0.28 19.79
CA PHE A 76 -6.26 -0.58 19.85
C PHE A 76 -5.98 -1.26 21.20
N ILE A 77 -5.35 -2.43 21.17
CA ILE A 77 -4.77 -3.08 22.35
C ILE A 77 -3.27 -2.95 22.20
N SER A 78 -2.62 -2.25 23.12
CA SER A 78 -1.17 -2.07 23.12
C SER A 78 -0.53 -2.74 24.33
N ALA A 79 0.59 -3.37 24.11
CA ALA A 79 1.49 -3.82 25.18
C ALA A 79 2.47 -2.73 25.64
N THR A 80 2.41 -1.53 25.07
CA THR A 80 3.27 -0.40 25.43
C THR A 80 2.76 0.23 26.72
N LEU A 81 3.63 0.33 27.72
CA LEU A 81 3.31 0.82 29.07
C LEU A 81 3.37 2.36 29.18
N THR A 82 2.83 3.09 28.22
CA THR A 82 2.60 4.54 28.35
C THR A 82 1.19 4.80 28.88
N TRP A 83 1.00 5.89 29.61
CA TRP A 83 -0.33 6.27 30.16
C TRP A 83 -1.43 6.28 29.11
N ASP A 84 -1.15 6.86 27.94
CA ASP A 84 -2.12 6.93 26.84
C ASP A 84 -2.48 5.54 26.30
N CYS A 85 -1.48 4.67 26.10
CA CYS A 85 -1.71 3.30 25.65
C CYS A 85 -2.49 2.46 26.66
N LEU A 86 -2.20 2.63 27.96
CA LEU A 86 -2.92 1.96 29.04
C LEU A 86 -4.37 2.43 29.11
N ARG A 87 -4.60 3.75 29.04
CA ARG A 87 -5.94 4.35 29.03
C ARG A 87 -6.77 3.88 27.81
N MET A 88 -6.17 3.89 26.63
CA MET A 88 -6.83 3.43 25.41
C MET A 88 -7.18 1.93 25.48
N THR A 89 -6.27 1.11 26.02
CA THR A 89 -6.49 -0.32 26.21
C THR A 89 -7.60 -0.58 27.23
N ALA A 90 -7.59 0.12 28.37
CA ALA A 90 -8.63 0.02 29.40
C ALA A 90 -10.01 0.41 28.85
N ASP A 91 -10.10 1.55 28.13
CA ASP A 91 -11.34 1.98 27.50
C ASP A 91 -11.85 0.94 26.48
N GLN A 92 -10.95 0.34 25.71
CA GLN A 92 -11.30 -0.74 24.77
C GLN A 92 -11.84 -1.97 25.50
N LEU A 93 -11.19 -2.39 26.61
CA LEU A 93 -11.62 -3.56 27.38
C LEU A 93 -12.97 -3.33 28.06
N CYS A 94 -13.21 -2.16 28.66
CA CYS A 94 -14.52 -1.80 29.24
C CYS A 94 -15.66 -1.86 28.22
N ARG A 95 -15.39 -1.52 26.95
CA ARG A 95 -16.41 -1.51 25.89
C ARG A 95 -16.41 -2.76 25.02
N TRP A 96 -15.55 -3.73 25.35
CA TRP A 96 -15.43 -4.97 24.58
C TRP A 96 -16.73 -5.78 24.51
N PRO A 97 -17.53 -5.96 25.60
CA PRO A 97 -18.80 -6.66 25.51
C PRO A 97 -19.76 -6.03 24.50
N LYS A 98 -19.84 -4.69 24.49
CA LYS A 98 -20.67 -3.96 23.50
C LYS A 98 -20.15 -4.18 22.08
N LEU A 99 -18.83 -4.13 21.84
CA LEU A 99 -18.26 -4.43 20.53
C LEU A 99 -18.62 -5.81 20.04
N LEU A 100 -18.49 -6.85 20.90
CA LEU A 100 -18.83 -8.22 20.53
C LEU A 100 -20.33 -8.38 20.23
N TRP A 101 -21.17 -7.68 20.97
CA TRP A 101 -22.62 -7.63 20.72
C TRP A 101 -22.92 -6.97 19.35
N ASP A 102 -22.39 -5.77 19.10
CA ASP A 102 -22.59 -5.01 17.86
C ASP A 102 -22.09 -5.81 16.65
N TYR A 103 -20.93 -6.48 16.79
CA TYR A 103 -20.35 -7.32 15.73
C TYR A 103 -21.16 -8.60 15.50
N THR A 104 -21.64 -9.24 16.56
CA THR A 104 -22.52 -10.41 16.45
C THR A 104 -23.82 -10.06 15.74
N ARG A 105 -24.40 -8.89 16.08
CA ARG A 105 -25.59 -8.37 15.43
C ARG A 105 -25.35 -8.14 13.94
N PHE A 106 -24.23 -7.49 13.60
CA PHE A 106 -23.80 -7.29 12.21
C PHE A 106 -23.71 -8.63 11.44
N LEU A 107 -23.06 -9.64 12.02
CA LEU A 107 -22.92 -10.94 11.38
C LEU A 107 -24.27 -11.64 11.14
N ARG A 108 -25.26 -11.42 12.01
CA ARG A 108 -26.62 -11.99 11.86
C ARG A 108 -27.44 -11.24 10.81
N GLU A 109 -27.30 -9.92 10.73
CA GLU A 109 -28.06 -9.06 9.81
C GLU A 109 -27.49 -9.16 8.38
N ASP A 110 -26.20 -8.95 8.20
CA ASP A 110 -25.55 -8.87 6.88
C ASP A 110 -25.19 -10.26 6.32
N LYS A 111 -25.03 -11.26 7.18
CA LYS A 111 -24.70 -12.66 6.84
C LYS A 111 -23.57 -12.79 5.81
N PRO A 112 -22.39 -12.18 6.06
CA PRO A 112 -21.28 -12.28 5.12
C PRO A 112 -20.80 -13.74 5.03
N SER A 113 -20.60 -14.22 3.80
CA SER A 113 -19.97 -15.54 3.57
C SER A 113 -18.48 -15.48 3.87
N HIS A 114 -17.85 -14.31 3.63
CA HIS A 114 -16.44 -14.06 3.89
C HIS A 114 -16.24 -12.72 4.57
N VAL A 115 -15.24 -12.68 5.46
CA VAL A 115 -14.81 -11.47 6.15
C VAL A 115 -13.30 -11.27 5.93
N VAL A 116 -12.94 -10.17 5.29
CA VAL A 116 -11.54 -9.80 5.04
C VAL A 116 -11.12 -8.73 6.06
N HIS A 117 -10.21 -9.09 6.94
CA HIS A 117 -9.63 -8.19 7.93
C HIS A 117 -8.34 -7.58 7.39
N THR A 118 -8.14 -6.28 7.57
CA THR A 118 -6.92 -5.58 7.12
C THR A 118 -6.00 -5.14 8.25
N ASN A 119 -6.38 -5.41 9.51
CA ASN A 119 -5.60 -4.98 10.68
C ASN A 119 -5.63 -6.06 11.77
N TRP A 120 -4.44 -6.47 12.23
CA TRP A 120 -4.32 -7.52 13.27
C TRP A 120 -4.86 -7.09 14.65
N HIS A 121 -4.88 -5.79 14.98
CA HIS A 121 -5.51 -5.30 16.21
C HIS A 121 -7.01 -5.55 16.22
N HIS A 122 -7.68 -5.42 15.08
CA HIS A 122 -9.10 -5.75 14.94
C HIS A 122 -9.34 -7.24 15.16
N LEU A 123 -8.44 -8.09 14.64
CA LEU A 123 -8.51 -9.53 14.87
C LEU A 123 -8.41 -9.91 16.33
N LEU A 124 -7.55 -9.23 17.13
CA LEU A 124 -7.44 -9.48 18.56
C LEU A 124 -8.74 -9.19 19.30
N VAL A 125 -9.36 -8.01 19.05
CA VAL A 125 -10.59 -7.64 19.73
C VAL A 125 -11.82 -8.44 19.26
N LEU A 126 -11.79 -8.96 18.04
CA LEU A 126 -12.85 -9.80 17.48
C LEU A 126 -12.59 -11.30 17.60
N TRP A 127 -11.44 -11.69 18.18
CA TRP A 127 -10.99 -13.09 18.23
C TRP A 127 -12.04 -14.11 18.68
N PRO A 128 -12.91 -13.86 19.69
CA PRO A 128 -13.93 -14.83 20.11
C PRO A 128 -14.94 -15.18 19.03
N LEU A 129 -15.15 -14.28 18.06
CA LEU A 129 -16.14 -14.39 16.99
C LEU A 129 -15.56 -14.77 15.63
N LEU A 130 -14.23 -14.91 15.53
CA LEU A 130 -13.57 -15.34 14.30
C LEU A 130 -13.88 -16.83 14.02
N ARG A 131 -14.03 -17.16 12.73
CA ARG A 131 -14.26 -18.53 12.23
C ARG A 131 -13.42 -18.82 11.01
N ARG A 132 -12.77 -19.97 10.96
CA ARG A 132 -11.90 -20.41 9.86
C ARG A 132 -12.59 -20.41 8.50
N GLU A 133 -13.86 -20.78 8.47
CA GLU A 133 -14.64 -20.92 7.25
C GLU A 133 -15.00 -19.56 6.63
N ARG A 134 -14.77 -18.46 7.36
CA ARG A 134 -15.24 -17.15 6.98
C ARG A 134 -14.17 -16.07 7.00
N ASP A 135 -13.30 -16.08 8.01
CA ASP A 135 -12.44 -14.92 8.32
C ASP A 135 -11.05 -15.10 7.73
N LEU A 136 -10.63 -14.14 6.89
CA LEU A 136 -9.32 -14.05 6.26
C LEU A 136 -8.58 -12.80 6.76
N PHE A 137 -7.26 -12.88 6.82
CA PHE A 137 -6.44 -11.72 7.14
C PHE A 137 -5.61 -11.27 5.93
N TRP A 138 -5.94 -10.11 5.40
CA TRP A 138 -5.17 -9.45 4.34
C TRP A 138 -4.08 -8.57 4.94
N VAL A 139 -2.85 -9.01 4.81
CA VAL A 139 -1.68 -8.44 5.46
C VAL A 139 -1.01 -7.44 4.53
N HIS A 140 -0.98 -6.18 4.98
CA HIS A 140 -0.43 -5.05 4.24
C HIS A 140 0.90 -4.53 4.79
N ASP A 141 1.39 -5.10 5.88
CA ASP A 141 2.62 -4.68 6.53
C ASP A 141 3.62 -5.85 6.55
N VAL A 142 4.91 -5.55 6.46
CA VAL A 142 5.96 -6.55 6.68
C VAL A 142 5.97 -6.90 8.16
N VAL A 143 5.77 -8.17 8.46
CA VAL A 143 5.74 -8.67 9.84
C VAL A 143 7.15 -8.75 10.37
N LEU A 144 7.42 -8.03 11.46
CA LEU A 144 8.73 -8.07 12.10
C LEU A 144 8.97 -9.45 12.72
N ASP A 145 10.15 -10.02 12.48
CA ASP A 145 10.56 -11.29 13.09
C ASP A 145 10.96 -11.08 14.57
N ARG A 146 9.93 -10.97 15.42
CA ARG A 146 10.08 -10.86 16.88
C ARG A 146 9.18 -11.86 17.58
N PRO A 147 9.60 -12.44 18.73
CA PRO A 147 8.84 -13.48 19.43
C PRO A 147 7.40 -13.09 19.75
N GLN A 148 7.14 -11.81 20.07
CA GLN A 148 5.79 -11.33 20.35
C GLN A 148 4.88 -11.41 19.12
N TYR A 149 5.37 -11.02 17.93
CA TYR A 149 4.58 -11.12 16.69
C TYR A 149 4.34 -12.57 16.29
N ARG A 150 5.34 -13.45 16.42
CA ARG A 150 5.18 -14.89 16.19
C ARG A 150 4.04 -15.46 17.06
N ARG A 151 4.01 -15.14 18.36
CA ARG A 151 2.96 -15.59 19.29
C ARG A 151 1.59 -15.06 18.89
N VAL A 152 1.49 -13.77 18.58
CA VAL A 152 0.23 -13.13 18.17
C VAL A 152 -0.30 -13.74 16.89
N PHE A 153 0.54 -13.83 15.84
CA PHE A 153 0.10 -14.38 14.55
C PHE A 153 -0.24 -15.87 14.63
N HIS A 154 0.51 -16.65 15.41
CA HIS A 154 0.16 -18.04 15.67
C HIS A 154 -1.19 -18.15 16.39
N PHE A 155 -1.43 -17.34 17.41
CA PHE A 155 -2.69 -17.31 18.14
C PHE A 155 -3.86 -16.93 17.22
N LEU A 156 -3.73 -15.85 16.47
CA LEU A 156 -4.75 -15.40 15.52
C LEU A 156 -5.01 -16.43 14.42
N GLY A 157 -3.95 -17.05 13.93
CA GLY A 157 -4.01 -18.07 12.89
C GLY A 157 -4.89 -19.28 13.24
N ARG A 158 -5.10 -19.57 14.52
CA ARG A 158 -5.95 -20.70 14.94
C ARG A 158 -7.42 -20.54 14.53
N ARG A 159 -7.89 -19.31 14.34
CA ARG A 159 -9.31 -19.00 14.01
C ARG A 159 -9.49 -18.32 12.66
N LEU A 160 -8.43 -18.16 11.90
CA LEU A 160 -8.49 -17.64 10.53
C LEU A 160 -8.52 -18.78 9.52
N GLY A 161 -9.21 -18.59 8.42
CA GLY A 161 -9.12 -19.46 7.24
C GLY A 161 -7.72 -19.43 6.67
N GLY A 162 -7.19 -18.23 6.43
CA GLY A 162 -5.84 -18.03 5.89
C GLY A 162 -5.39 -16.59 5.93
N PHE A 163 -4.21 -16.39 5.34
CA PHE A 163 -3.57 -15.09 5.22
C PHE A 163 -3.43 -14.74 3.74
N VAL A 164 -3.82 -13.55 3.37
CA VAL A 164 -3.55 -12.98 2.06
C VAL A 164 -2.41 -11.98 2.23
N ALA A 165 -1.27 -12.24 1.60
CA ALA A 165 -0.12 -11.36 1.63
C ALA A 165 -0.15 -10.41 0.42
N ALA A 166 0.03 -9.12 0.64
CA ALA A 166 0.00 -8.11 -0.43
C ALA A 166 1.19 -8.22 -1.41
N SER A 167 2.22 -8.99 -1.05
CA SER A 167 3.42 -9.27 -1.87
C SER A 167 4.12 -10.54 -1.42
N HIS A 168 5.05 -11.04 -2.22
CA HIS A 168 5.94 -12.13 -1.79
C HIS A 168 6.81 -11.73 -0.60
N ALA A 169 7.23 -10.47 -0.50
CA ALA A 169 7.97 -9.97 0.66
C ALA A 169 7.16 -10.10 1.95
N VAL A 170 5.88 -9.71 1.94
CA VAL A 170 4.96 -9.93 3.07
C VAL A 170 4.77 -11.43 3.33
N GLY A 171 4.62 -12.24 2.28
CA GLY A 171 4.51 -13.70 2.41
C GLY A 171 5.74 -14.31 3.09
N ARG A 172 6.95 -13.90 2.72
CA ARG A 172 8.20 -14.31 3.38
C ARG A 172 8.24 -13.90 4.86
N SER A 173 7.79 -12.68 5.17
CA SER A 173 7.75 -12.20 6.56
C SER A 173 6.76 -12.98 7.44
N LEU A 174 5.62 -13.38 6.87
CA LEU A 174 4.65 -14.27 7.54
C LEU A 174 5.25 -15.66 7.80
N ALA A 175 5.95 -16.23 6.82
CA ALA A 175 6.64 -17.51 6.99
C ALA A 175 7.73 -17.43 8.07
N ALA A 176 8.52 -16.34 8.11
CA ALA A 176 9.48 -16.07 9.17
C ALA A 176 8.82 -15.91 10.55
N ALA A 177 7.59 -15.37 10.59
CA ALA A 177 6.78 -15.30 11.80
C ALA A 177 6.12 -16.65 12.18
N GLY A 178 6.41 -17.74 11.46
CA GLY A 178 5.94 -19.10 11.78
C GLY A 178 4.57 -19.45 11.22
N ILE A 179 4.06 -18.69 10.26
CA ILE A 179 2.84 -19.03 9.55
C ILE A 179 3.17 -20.04 8.43
N PRO A 180 2.53 -21.22 8.40
CA PRO A 180 2.74 -22.22 7.36
C PRO A 180 2.46 -21.64 5.96
N ARG A 181 3.34 -21.97 5.00
CA ARG A 181 3.26 -21.41 3.64
C ARG A 181 1.95 -21.75 2.93
N GLU A 182 1.43 -22.95 3.16
CA GLU A 182 0.16 -23.43 2.61
C GLU A 182 -1.05 -22.60 3.07
N ARG A 183 -0.90 -21.86 4.16
CA ARG A 183 -1.93 -20.95 4.69
C ARG A 183 -1.77 -19.50 4.21
N VAL A 184 -0.79 -19.24 3.35
CA VAL A 184 -0.53 -17.91 2.79
C VAL A 184 -0.80 -17.92 1.29
N ARG A 185 -1.65 -17.02 0.83
CA ARG A 185 -1.82 -16.72 -0.59
C ARG A 185 -1.24 -15.34 -0.87
N VAL A 186 -0.43 -15.22 -1.89
CA VAL A 186 0.07 -13.90 -2.33
C VAL A 186 -0.89 -13.36 -3.37
N ILE A 187 -1.48 -12.21 -3.07
CA ILE A 187 -2.29 -11.43 -4.01
C ILE A 187 -1.70 -10.03 -4.04
N HIS A 188 -1.06 -9.70 -5.15
CA HIS A 188 -0.52 -8.36 -5.31
C HIS A 188 -1.63 -7.32 -5.30
N ASN A 189 -1.40 -6.21 -4.64
CA ASN A 189 -2.30 -5.07 -4.67
C ASN A 189 -2.52 -4.59 -6.11
N GLY A 190 -3.72 -4.14 -6.41
CA GLY A 190 -4.08 -3.68 -7.75
C GLY A 190 -4.85 -2.38 -7.71
N LEU A 191 -4.58 -1.50 -8.65
CA LEU A 191 -5.19 -0.18 -8.79
C LEU A 191 -6.11 -0.11 -10.01
N ALA A 192 -7.08 0.78 -9.94
CA ALA A 192 -7.84 1.17 -11.12
C ALA A 192 -6.91 1.76 -12.18
N LEU A 193 -7.14 1.40 -13.42
CA LEU A 193 -6.40 2.03 -14.52
C LEU A 193 -6.90 3.47 -14.70
N PRO A 194 -6.01 4.43 -14.99
CA PRO A 194 -6.42 5.79 -15.32
C PRO A 194 -7.39 5.81 -16.50
N GLU A 195 -8.47 6.58 -16.41
CA GLU A 195 -9.51 6.66 -17.45
C GLU A 195 -8.98 7.16 -18.80
N ARG A 196 -7.88 7.90 -18.80
CA ARG A 196 -7.21 8.36 -20.02
C ARG A 196 -5.78 7.83 -20.06
N SER A 197 -5.38 7.36 -21.25
CA SER A 197 -3.98 7.14 -21.56
C SER A 197 -3.25 8.49 -21.42
N VAL A 198 -2.60 8.70 -20.27
CA VAL A 198 -1.77 9.88 -20.10
C VAL A 198 -0.50 9.65 -20.92
N ALA A 199 -0.49 10.19 -22.15
CA ALA A 199 0.76 10.28 -22.87
C ALA A 199 1.68 11.20 -22.06
N VAL A 200 2.88 10.71 -21.73
CA VAL A 200 3.94 11.60 -21.22
C VAL A 200 4.18 12.61 -22.32
N PRO A 201 3.95 13.92 -22.10
CA PRO A 201 4.17 14.91 -23.14
C PRO A 201 5.62 14.81 -23.61
N SER A 202 5.84 14.84 -24.92
CA SER A 202 7.21 15.00 -25.46
C SER A 202 7.69 16.39 -25.04
N GLN A 203 8.68 16.44 -24.18
CA GLN A 203 9.27 17.70 -23.75
C GLN A 203 10.34 18.15 -24.75
N PRO A 204 10.53 19.47 -24.94
CA PRO A 204 11.69 20.01 -25.63
C PRO A 204 12.98 19.46 -25.02
N ALA A 205 14.02 19.34 -25.83
CA ALA A 205 15.32 18.80 -25.39
C ALA A 205 16.00 19.64 -24.29
N ASP A 206 15.65 20.89 -24.19
CA ASP A 206 16.13 21.90 -23.24
C ASP A 206 15.19 22.07 -22.01
N ALA A 207 14.10 21.29 -21.94
CA ALA A 207 13.22 21.34 -20.78
C ALA A 207 13.87 20.69 -19.55
N PRO A 208 13.56 21.17 -18.33
CA PRO A 208 14.06 20.56 -17.11
C PRO A 208 13.55 19.13 -16.94
N VAL A 209 14.43 18.21 -16.51
CA VAL A 209 14.02 16.86 -16.14
C VAL A 209 13.56 16.86 -14.67
N ARG A 210 12.29 16.56 -14.47
CA ARG A 210 11.61 16.61 -13.15
C ARG A 210 11.66 15.24 -12.47
N VAL A 211 12.58 15.12 -11.52
CA VAL A 211 12.71 13.97 -10.65
C VAL A 211 11.71 14.10 -9.51
N GLY A 212 10.94 13.07 -9.18
CA GLY A 212 9.95 13.14 -8.12
C GLY A 212 10.07 12.09 -7.04
N ILE A 213 9.84 12.48 -5.81
CA ILE A 213 9.52 11.57 -4.70
C ILE A 213 8.12 11.90 -4.19
N VAL A 214 7.27 10.88 -4.12
CA VAL A 214 5.85 11.03 -3.75
C VAL A 214 5.54 10.15 -2.54
N GLY A 215 4.93 10.72 -1.51
CA GLY A 215 4.50 9.95 -0.33
C GLY A 215 4.75 10.68 0.99
N GLN A 216 4.63 9.94 2.09
CA GLN A 216 4.91 10.49 3.40
C GLN A 216 6.39 10.87 3.53
N ILE A 217 6.68 12.07 4.03
CA ILE A 217 8.05 12.52 4.29
C ILE A 217 8.48 11.98 5.64
N GLY A 218 9.47 11.05 5.61
CA GLY A 218 10.02 10.43 6.81
C GLY A 218 11.35 9.74 6.51
N ALA A 219 12.16 9.53 7.56
CA ALA A 219 13.52 8.98 7.42
C ALA A 219 13.55 7.62 6.71
N TRP A 220 12.52 6.80 6.92
CA TRP A 220 12.40 5.48 6.29
C TRP A 220 12.18 5.52 4.77
N LYS A 221 11.81 6.70 4.21
CA LYS A 221 11.60 6.88 2.76
C LYS A 221 12.85 7.34 2.02
N GLY A 222 13.96 7.62 2.72
CA GLY A 222 15.24 7.92 2.11
C GLY A 222 15.35 9.28 1.40
N HIS A 223 14.60 10.29 1.87
CA HIS A 223 14.68 11.66 1.33
C HIS A 223 16.09 12.24 1.43
N GLU A 224 16.81 11.95 2.51
CA GLU A 224 18.20 12.39 2.72
C GLU A 224 19.14 11.79 1.67
N ASP A 225 18.95 10.49 1.35
CA ASP A 225 19.76 9.79 0.35
C ASP A 225 19.50 10.35 -1.04
N LEU A 226 18.24 10.68 -1.35
CA LEU A 226 17.89 11.31 -2.63
C LEU A 226 18.47 12.71 -2.75
N LEU A 227 18.43 13.54 -1.71
CA LEU A 227 19.06 14.86 -1.70
C LEU A 227 20.57 14.75 -1.90
N ALA A 228 21.23 13.80 -1.21
CA ALA A 228 22.65 13.59 -1.35
C ALA A 228 23.02 13.06 -2.75
N ALA A 229 22.23 12.16 -3.32
CA ALA A 229 22.42 11.66 -4.69
C ALA A 229 22.21 12.76 -5.75
N PHE A 230 21.14 13.54 -5.62
CA PHE A 230 20.83 14.65 -6.52
C PHE A 230 21.89 15.76 -6.47
N GLY A 231 22.40 16.06 -5.26
CA GLY A 231 23.48 17.04 -5.08
C GLY A 231 24.77 16.68 -5.82
N ARG A 232 25.10 15.38 -5.91
CA ARG A 232 26.28 14.91 -6.67
C ARG A 232 26.16 15.18 -8.17
N LEU A 233 24.94 15.28 -8.69
CA LEU A 233 24.66 15.45 -10.12
C LEU A 233 24.32 16.89 -10.50
N ALA A 234 24.15 17.76 -9.52
CA ALA A 234 23.62 19.10 -9.72
C ALA A 234 24.42 19.96 -10.72
N THR A 235 25.76 19.88 -10.71
CA THR A 235 26.63 20.63 -11.63
C THR A 235 26.61 20.05 -13.05
N GLN A 236 26.47 18.72 -13.17
CA GLN A 236 26.49 18.02 -14.46
C GLN A 236 25.14 18.12 -15.19
N HIS A 237 24.04 18.26 -14.41
CA HIS A 237 22.66 18.35 -14.91
C HIS A 237 22.00 19.65 -14.41
N PRO A 238 22.41 20.83 -14.90
CA PRO A 238 21.95 22.13 -14.39
C PRO A 238 20.44 22.36 -14.54
N LEU A 239 19.78 21.68 -15.47
CA LEU A 239 18.35 21.80 -15.71
C LEU A 239 17.50 20.77 -14.93
N ALA A 240 18.12 19.79 -14.25
CA ALA A 240 17.33 18.82 -13.48
C ALA A 240 16.69 19.46 -12.23
N GLU A 241 15.46 19.10 -11.93
CA GLU A 241 14.68 19.55 -10.78
C GLU A 241 14.27 18.37 -9.90
N LEU A 242 14.25 18.58 -8.58
CA LEU A 242 13.74 17.59 -7.63
C LEU A 242 12.43 18.08 -7.01
N HIS A 243 11.36 17.33 -7.19
CA HIS A 243 10.04 17.63 -6.68
C HIS A 243 9.68 16.69 -5.54
N VAL A 244 9.36 17.23 -4.36
CA VAL A 244 8.99 16.48 -3.17
C VAL A 244 7.50 16.68 -2.89
N PHE A 245 6.70 15.64 -3.10
CA PHE A 245 5.27 15.62 -2.83
C PHE A 245 4.99 14.82 -1.55
N GLY A 246 4.41 15.46 -0.56
CA GLY A 246 4.01 14.79 0.67
C GLY A 246 3.98 15.69 1.88
N ARG A 247 3.67 15.06 3.03
CA ARG A 247 3.72 15.69 4.35
C ARG A 247 4.54 14.80 5.28
N GLY A 248 5.19 15.42 6.25
CA GLY A 248 5.96 14.78 7.30
C GLY A 248 5.95 15.59 8.57
N GLU A 249 6.67 15.11 9.56
CA GLU A 249 6.92 15.86 10.79
C GLU A 249 7.69 17.15 10.47
N GLU A 250 7.24 18.27 11.01
CA GLU A 250 7.77 19.59 10.68
C GLU A 250 9.28 19.69 10.97
N ALA A 251 9.72 19.17 12.12
CA ALA A 251 11.14 19.17 12.50
C ALA A 251 12.00 18.39 11.47
N TYR A 252 11.50 17.25 10.98
CA TYR A 252 12.22 16.45 9.98
C TYR A 252 12.23 17.15 8.60
N VAL A 253 11.10 17.71 8.17
CA VAL A 253 11.03 18.50 6.93
C VAL A 253 11.99 19.70 6.99
N ALA A 254 12.07 20.41 8.14
CA ALA A 254 13.00 21.51 8.35
C ALA A 254 14.47 21.04 8.26
N ALA A 255 14.79 19.84 8.78
CA ALA A 255 16.13 19.26 8.63
C ALA A 255 16.49 18.97 7.17
N LEU A 256 15.56 18.41 6.39
CA LEU A 256 15.77 18.19 4.96
C LEU A 256 15.96 19.49 4.15
N ARG A 257 15.25 20.57 4.53
CA ARG A 257 15.45 21.89 3.92
C ARG A 257 16.84 22.45 4.20
N ARG A 258 17.33 22.33 5.44
CA ARG A 258 18.73 22.70 5.78
C ARG A 258 19.75 21.87 5.00
N GLN A 259 19.50 20.57 4.82
CA GLN A 259 20.35 19.74 3.95
C GLN A 259 20.33 20.21 2.49
N THR A 260 19.16 20.63 1.98
CA THR A 260 19.02 21.22 0.65
C THR A 260 19.88 22.48 0.48
N GLU A 261 19.88 23.36 1.48
CA GLU A 261 20.70 24.58 1.49
C GLU A 261 22.20 24.25 1.56
N ALA A 262 22.59 23.33 2.47
CA ALA A 262 23.98 22.92 2.61
C ALA A 262 24.56 22.26 1.35
N LEU A 263 23.71 21.59 0.56
CA LEU A 263 24.07 20.99 -0.74
C LEU A 263 23.97 22.01 -1.91
N GLN A 264 23.68 23.26 -1.64
CA GLN A 264 23.51 24.33 -2.65
C GLN A 264 22.43 24.01 -3.70
N LEU A 265 21.37 23.34 -3.29
CA LEU A 265 20.25 22.91 -4.14
C LEU A 265 19.04 23.85 -4.06
N THR A 266 19.18 25.01 -3.42
CA THR A 266 18.14 26.04 -3.36
C THR A 266 17.74 26.46 -4.78
N GLY A 267 16.42 26.50 -5.04
CA GLY A 267 15.88 26.77 -6.39
C GLY A 267 15.85 25.57 -7.33
N ARG A 268 16.39 24.41 -6.90
CA ARG A 268 16.36 23.15 -7.65
C ARG A 268 15.53 22.04 -6.98
N VAL A 269 15.24 22.22 -5.68
CA VAL A 269 14.36 21.32 -4.91
C VAL A 269 13.05 22.05 -4.61
N PHE A 270 11.96 21.49 -5.10
CA PHE A 270 10.61 22.05 -4.98
C PHE A 270 9.77 21.23 -4.00
N TRP A 271 9.48 21.81 -2.84
CA TRP A 271 8.64 21.24 -1.80
C TRP A 271 7.18 21.51 -2.12
N ARG A 272 6.51 20.54 -2.82
CA ARG A 272 5.15 20.70 -3.36
C ARG A 272 4.05 20.51 -2.30
N GLY A 273 4.39 19.94 -1.14
CA GLY A 273 3.41 19.60 -0.13
C GLY A 273 2.55 18.40 -0.51
N PHE A 274 1.44 18.20 0.17
CA PHE A 274 0.52 17.11 -0.10
C PHE A 274 -0.39 17.46 -1.27
N GLU A 275 -0.34 16.68 -2.32
CA GLU A 275 -1.25 16.76 -3.46
C GLU A 275 -2.30 15.64 -3.33
N PRO A 276 -3.59 15.99 -3.11
CA PRO A 276 -4.66 15.00 -2.98
C PRO A 276 -4.96 14.30 -4.30
N ASP A 277 -4.77 14.99 -5.42
CA ASP A 277 -4.90 14.42 -6.77
C ASP A 277 -3.58 13.82 -7.20
N ARG A 278 -3.43 12.51 -7.02
CA ARG A 278 -2.20 11.80 -7.39
C ARG A 278 -1.86 11.91 -8.87
N ALA A 279 -2.87 12.01 -9.74
CA ALA A 279 -2.62 12.18 -11.16
C ALA A 279 -1.84 13.45 -11.44
N LYS A 280 -2.19 14.57 -10.78
CA LYS A 280 -1.44 15.82 -10.91
C LYS A 280 0.01 15.70 -10.44
N ALA A 281 0.24 14.97 -9.32
CA ALA A 281 1.59 14.76 -8.84
C ALA A 281 2.45 14.01 -9.86
N PHE A 282 1.95 12.90 -10.42
CA PHE A 282 2.71 12.10 -11.38
C PHE A 282 2.84 12.76 -12.76
N GLN A 283 1.82 13.49 -13.23
CA GLN A 283 1.89 14.25 -14.49
C GLN A 283 2.92 15.39 -14.46
N ALA A 284 3.26 15.87 -13.26
CA ALA A 284 4.28 16.89 -13.08
C ALA A 284 5.72 16.34 -13.11
N LEU A 285 5.92 15.05 -13.35
CA LEU A 285 7.21 14.36 -13.22
C LEU A 285 7.62 13.69 -14.53
N ASP A 286 8.92 13.44 -14.67
CA ASP A 286 9.54 12.69 -15.77
C ASP A 286 10.12 11.36 -15.32
N LEU A 287 10.40 11.22 -14.03
CA LEU A 287 10.75 9.95 -13.36
C LEU A 287 10.42 10.02 -11.88
N CYS A 288 10.15 8.84 -11.29
CA CYS A 288 9.83 8.71 -9.87
C CYS A 288 10.94 7.95 -9.14
N VAL A 289 11.25 8.38 -7.90
CA VAL A 289 12.27 7.76 -7.06
C VAL A 289 11.66 7.30 -5.75
N MET A 290 11.96 6.05 -5.37
CA MET A 290 11.53 5.42 -4.11
C MET A 290 12.74 4.83 -3.37
N PRO A 291 13.56 5.64 -2.72
CA PRO A 291 14.81 5.21 -2.09
C PRO A 291 14.57 4.71 -0.66
N SER A 292 13.53 3.92 -0.45
CA SER A 292 13.12 3.44 0.87
C SER A 292 14.24 2.70 1.59
N ARG A 293 14.48 3.06 2.85
CA ARG A 293 15.48 2.45 3.73
C ARG A 293 14.96 1.19 4.42
N VAL A 294 13.64 1.06 4.53
CA VAL A 294 12.97 -0.07 5.17
C VAL A 294 12.30 -0.98 4.16
N GLU A 295 11.98 -2.20 4.60
CA GLU A 295 11.24 -3.15 3.78
C GLU A 295 9.84 -2.60 3.43
N GLU A 296 9.59 -2.36 2.15
CA GLU A 296 8.27 -1.97 1.67
C GLU A 296 7.36 -3.20 1.55
N ALA A 297 6.17 -3.10 2.12
CA ALA A 297 5.21 -4.20 2.05
C ALA A 297 4.67 -4.40 0.62
N PHE A 298 4.56 -3.31 -0.16
CA PHE A 298 4.20 -3.38 -1.57
C PHE A 298 4.90 -2.31 -2.42
N GLY A 299 4.60 -1.04 -2.23
CA GLY A 299 5.15 0.05 -3.04
C GLY A 299 4.14 0.60 -4.04
N LEU A 300 2.94 0.95 -3.56
CA LEU A 300 1.86 1.51 -4.39
C LEU A 300 2.32 2.66 -5.28
N ILE A 301 3.22 3.51 -4.79
CA ILE A 301 3.76 4.65 -5.55
C ILE A 301 4.48 4.20 -6.82
N ALA A 302 5.22 3.06 -6.77
CA ALA A 302 5.89 2.54 -7.96
C ALA A 302 4.87 2.05 -9.01
N VAL A 303 3.78 1.42 -8.56
CA VAL A 303 2.69 1.01 -9.45
C VAL A 303 1.99 2.24 -10.04
N GLU A 304 1.65 3.22 -9.21
CA GLU A 304 1.03 4.48 -9.66
C GLU A 304 1.92 5.19 -10.68
N ALA A 305 3.22 5.37 -10.38
CA ALA A 305 4.17 5.97 -11.33
C ALA A 305 4.23 5.20 -12.66
N GLY A 306 4.26 3.85 -12.59
CA GLY A 306 4.20 2.98 -13.76
C GLY A 306 2.93 3.21 -14.58
N LEU A 307 1.75 3.28 -13.97
CA LEU A 307 0.48 3.56 -14.65
C LEU A 307 0.50 4.90 -15.41
N PHE A 308 1.28 5.88 -14.93
CA PHE A 308 1.52 7.15 -15.64
C PHE A 308 2.68 7.07 -16.65
N GLY A 309 3.28 5.90 -16.86
CA GLY A 309 4.38 5.71 -17.81
C GLY A 309 5.70 6.35 -17.36
N LEU A 310 5.86 6.59 -16.05
CA LEU A 310 7.10 7.11 -15.49
C LEU A 310 8.06 5.94 -15.19
N PRO A 311 9.35 6.03 -15.59
CA PRO A 311 10.36 5.12 -15.08
C PRO A 311 10.54 5.32 -13.58
N VAL A 312 10.77 4.23 -12.86
CA VAL A 312 10.94 4.26 -11.40
C VAL A 312 12.37 3.84 -11.05
N ILE A 313 13.03 4.63 -10.18
CA ILE A 313 14.22 4.17 -9.46
C ILE A 313 13.77 3.78 -8.05
N ALA A 314 13.99 2.53 -7.68
CA ALA A 314 13.58 2.03 -6.37
C ALA A 314 14.74 1.33 -5.65
N SER A 315 14.73 1.38 -4.32
CA SER A 315 15.69 0.59 -3.53
C SER A 315 15.34 -0.91 -3.56
N ARG A 316 16.35 -1.77 -3.38
CA ARG A 316 16.18 -3.24 -3.26
C ARG A 316 15.64 -3.60 -1.86
N ARG A 317 14.45 -3.09 -1.50
CA ARG A 317 13.81 -3.32 -0.20
C ARG A 317 12.39 -3.86 -0.34
N GLY A 318 12.10 -4.92 0.40
CA GLY A 318 10.78 -5.54 0.48
C GLY A 318 10.23 -5.98 -0.87
N ALA A 319 9.07 -5.45 -1.23
CA ALA A 319 8.37 -5.77 -2.46
C ALA A 319 8.78 -4.90 -3.66
N LEU A 320 9.62 -3.88 -3.50
CA LEU A 320 9.99 -3.00 -4.62
C LEU A 320 10.61 -3.77 -5.80
N PRO A 321 11.48 -4.80 -5.61
CA PRO A 321 11.96 -5.63 -6.71
C PRO A 321 10.89 -6.52 -7.37
N GLU A 322 9.73 -6.70 -6.73
CA GLU A 322 8.60 -7.42 -7.34
C GLU A 322 7.86 -6.53 -8.35
N ILE A 323 7.91 -5.21 -8.15
CA ILE A 323 7.19 -4.22 -8.95
C ILE A 323 8.10 -3.66 -10.05
N VAL A 324 9.31 -3.24 -9.68
CA VAL A 324 10.30 -2.67 -10.59
C VAL A 324 11.27 -3.78 -11.03
N GLU A 325 11.27 -4.08 -12.32
CA GLU A 325 12.22 -5.00 -12.94
C GLU A 325 13.43 -4.21 -13.45
N ASP A 326 14.60 -4.48 -12.85
CA ASP A 326 15.82 -3.72 -13.09
C ASP A 326 16.26 -3.77 -14.56
N GLY A 327 16.44 -2.60 -15.17
CA GLY A 327 16.83 -2.47 -16.57
C GLY A 327 15.69 -2.63 -17.58
N VAL A 328 14.50 -3.08 -17.14
CA VAL A 328 13.32 -3.33 -17.99
C VAL A 328 12.23 -2.31 -17.74
N THR A 329 11.79 -2.14 -16.50
CA THR A 329 10.69 -1.21 -16.14
C THR A 329 11.14 -0.04 -15.29
N GLY A 330 12.39 -0.03 -14.88
CA GLY A 330 13.02 0.97 -14.04
C GLY A 330 14.43 0.59 -13.67
N ARG A 331 14.93 1.16 -12.59
CA ARG A 331 16.23 0.85 -12.01
C ARG A 331 16.08 0.47 -10.54
N LEU A 332 16.87 -0.48 -10.09
CA LEU A 332 17.00 -0.80 -8.67
C LEU A 332 18.35 -0.32 -8.15
N CYS A 333 18.34 0.31 -6.99
CA CYS A 333 19.55 0.74 -6.27
C CYS A 333 19.64 0.09 -4.88
N ASP A 334 20.82 0.10 -4.30
CA ASP A 334 21.00 -0.31 -2.93
C ASP A 334 20.46 0.77 -1.98
N ALA A 335 19.73 0.34 -0.96
CA ALA A 335 19.21 1.25 0.04
C ALA A 335 20.36 1.89 0.85
N GLU A 336 20.16 3.14 1.28
CA GLU A 336 21.16 3.88 2.07
C GLU A 336 22.51 4.07 1.33
N ASN A 337 22.47 4.00 0.00
CA ASN A 337 23.63 4.20 -0.86
C ASN A 337 23.39 5.35 -1.86
N PRO A 338 23.63 6.61 -1.44
CA PRO A 338 23.46 7.77 -2.33
C PRO A 338 24.34 7.74 -3.58
N ALA A 339 25.45 7.00 -3.58
CA ALA A 339 26.32 6.90 -4.74
C ALA A 339 25.71 6.01 -5.82
N ASP A 340 25.17 4.84 -5.43
CA ASP A 340 24.46 3.96 -6.37
C ASP A 340 23.18 4.63 -6.89
N LEU A 341 22.41 5.28 -6.00
CA LEU A 341 21.25 6.06 -6.41
C LEU A 341 21.61 7.16 -7.41
N ALA A 342 22.72 7.88 -7.20
CA ALA A 342 23.19 8.90 -8.13
C ALA A 342 23.53 8.30 -9.50
N ALA A 343 24.21 7.15 -9.54
CA ALA A 343 24.52 6.47 -10.80
C ALA A 343 23.25 6.11 -11.59
N LYS A 344 22.21 5.59 -10.92
CA LYS A 344 20.91 5.26 -11.56
C LYS A 344 20.16 6.51 -12.01
N LEU A 345 20.23 7.61 -11.24
CA LEU A 345 19.68 8.91 -11.62
C LEU A 345 20.39 9.45 -12.86
N GLU A 346 21.72 9.41 -12.90
CA GLU A 346 22.52 9.91 -14.01
C GLU A 346 22.14 9.21 -15.33
N GLU A 347 22.00 7.87 -15.32
CA GLU A 347 21.54 7.12 -16.49
C GLU A 347 20.24 7.69 -17.06
N LEU A 348 19.25 7.96 -16.17
CA LEU A 348 17.95 8.44 -16.60
C LEU A 348 17.93 9.96 -16.91
N LEU A 349 18.79 10.75 -16.31
CA LEU A 349 18.89 12.18 -16.63
C LEU A 349 19.49 12.39 -18.02
N ARG A 350 20.47 11.58 -18.41
CA ARG A 350 21.18 11.67 -19.69
C ARG A 350 20.39 11.15 -20.89
N ASP A 351 19.56 10.11 -20.69
CA ASP A 351 18.94 9.38 -21.79
C ASP A 351 17.40 9.47 -21.78
N PRO A 352 16.82 10.42 -22.56
CA PRO A 352 15.37 10.53 -22.71
C PRO A 352 14.72 9.29 -23.34
N ALA A 353 15.42 8.61 -24.27
CA ALA A 353 14.91 7.41 -24.92
C ALA A 353 14.83 6.24 -23.93
N LEU A 354 15.81 6.12 -23.04
CA LEU A 354 15.81 5.16 -21.95
C LEU A 354 14.63 5.44 -21.00
N ARG A 355 14.42 6.70 -20.58
CA ARG A 355 13.26 7.07 -19.74
C ARG A 355 11.96 6.63 -20.37
N LYS A 356 11.75 6.97 -21.65
CA LYS A 356 10.54 6.60 -22.39
C LYS A 356 10.36 5.08 -22.49
N ARG A 357 11.41 4.33 -22.78
CA ARG A 357 11.37 2.88 -22.89
C ARG A 357 11.03 2.22 -21.57
N LEU A 358 11.71 2.57 -20.49
CA LEU A 358 11.47 2.00 -19.17
C LEU A 358 10.07 2.38 -18.63
N GLY A 359 9.64 3.62 -18.85
CA GLY A 359 8.31 4.09 -18.46
C GLY A 359 7.19 3.34 -19.19
N ALA A 360 7.33 3.12 -20.50
CA ALA A 360 6.37 2.37 -21.28
C ALA A 360 6.28 0.90 -20.82
N ALA A 361 7.42 0.26 -20.56
CA ALA A 361 7.46 -1.11 -20.03
C ALA A 361 6.90 -1.17 -18.60
N GLY A 362 7.19 -0.17 -17.77
CA GLY A 362 6.63 -0.02 -16.42
C GLY A 362 5.10 0.07 -16.44
N ARG A 363 4.56 0.83 -17.39
CA ARG A 363 3.11 0.94 -17.57
C ARG A 363 2.50 -0.40 -17.98
N GLN A 364 3.06 -1.06 -18.98
CA GLN A 364 2.56 -2.37 -19.41
C GLN A 364 2.56 -3.39 -18.26
N ARG A 365 3.64 -3.38 -17.44
CA ARG A 365 3.73 -4.25 -16.26
C ARG A 365 2.67 -3.92 -15.23
N ALA A 366 2.46 -2.62 -14.92
CA ALA A 366 1.46 -2.17 -13.95
C ALA A 366 0.03 -2.55 -14.40
N GLU A 367 -0.31 -2.33 -15.67
CA GLU A 367 -1.61 -2.70 -16.24
C GLU A 367 -1.84 -4.22 -16.24
N THR A 368 -0.78 -5.01 -16.47
CA THR A 368 -0.88 -6.47 -16.56
C THR A 368 -0.95 -7.14 -15.19
N TYR A 369 -0.07 -6.74 -14.27
CA TYR A 369 0.14 -7.47 -13.01
C TYR A 369 -0.43 -6.80 -11.78
N PHE A 370 -0.66 -5.48 -11.82
CA PHE A 370 -1.07 -4.67 -10.67
C PHE A 370 -2.35 -3.89 -10.91
N SER A 371 -3.21 -4.40 -11.81
CA SER A 371 -4.53 -3.83 -12.04
C SER A 371 -5.54 -4.29 -10.97
N ARG A 372 -6.52 -3.44 -10.64
CA ARG A 372 -7.67 -3.79 -9.79
C ARG A 372 -8.33 -5.09 -10.26
N ARG A 373 -8.52 -5.23 -11.57
CA ARG A 373 -9.13 -6.42 -12.16
C ARG A 373 -8.40 -7.68 -11.73
N ARG A 374 -7.08 -7.73 -11.91
CA ARG A 374 -6.24 -8.88 -11.55
C ARG A 374 -6.33 -9.21 -10.06
N MET A 375 -6.21 -8.20 -9.21
CA MET A 375 -6.34 -8.37 -7.76
C MET A 375 -7.69 -8.97 -7.38
N VAL A 376 -8.78 -8.50 -7.98
CA VAL A 376 -10.14 -9.00 -7.70
C VAL A 376 -10.34 -10.43 -8.20
N GLU A 377 -9.85 -10.76 -9.37
CA GLU A 377 -9.89 -12.13 -9.91
C GLU A 377 -9.16 -13.10 -8.98
N ASP A 378 -7.97 -12.72 -8.49
CA ASP A 378 -7.21 -13.52 -7.53
C ASP A 378 -7.94 -13.65 -6.17
N PHE A 379 -8.57 -12.57 -5.68
CA PHE A 379 -9.40 -12.62 -4.48
C PHE A 379 -10.61 -13.54 -4.65
N LEU A 380 -11.35 -13.43 -5.76
CA LEU A 380 -12.51 -14.28 -6.01
C LEU A 380 -12.12 -15.76 -6.05
N ARG A 381 -10.97 -16.09 -6.63
CA ARG A 381 -10.44 -17.47 -6.63
C ARG A 381 -10.19 -17.94 -5.21
N VAL A 382 -9.52 -17.12 -4.40
CA VAL A 382 -9.23 -17.40 -3.00
C VAL A 382 -10.51 -17.54 -2.17
N LEU A 383 -11.51 -16.68 -2.37
CA LEU A 383 -12.81 -16.78 -1.72
C LEU A 383 -13.62 -18.02 -2.16
N GLY A 384 -13.36 -18.53 -3.37
CA GLY A 384 -13.96 -19.76 -3.89
C GLY A 384 -13.32 -21.05 -3.35
N GLU A 385 -12.10 -21.00 -2.81
CA GLU A 385 -11.41 -22.15 -2.23
C GLU A 385 -12.13 -22.60 -0.94
N THR A 386 -12.58 -23.86 -0.90
CA THR A 386 -13.28 -24.43 0.26
C THR A 386 -12.32 -24.95 1.33
N ASP A 387 -11.06 -25.19 0.98
CA ASP A 387 -10.06 -25.83 1.84
C ASP A 387 -8.82 -24.94 2.04
N TRP A 388 -8.93 -23.96 2.91
CA TRP A 388 -7.78 -23.25 3.47
C TRP A 388 -7.10 -23.99 4.63
N ALA A 389 -7.72 -25.07 5.11
CA ALA A 389 -7.15 -25.92 6.16
C ALA A 389 -6.25 -26.97 5.51
N PRO A 390 -5.04 -27.24 6.04
CA PRO A 390 -4.39 -28.50 5.74
C PRO A 390 -5.36 -29.62 6.15
N ARG A 391 -5.65 -30.54 5.23
CA ARG A 391 -6.28 -31.80 5.60
C ARG A 391 -5.38 -32.43 6.66
N ALA A 392 -5.95 -32.70 7.82
CA ALA A 392 -5.27 -33.28 8.96
C ALA A 392 -4.59 -34.60 8.60
#